data_7016218a2829a4e8292910443f50656c
#
_entry.id   7016218a2829a4e8292910443f50656c
#
_cell.length_a   1.000
_cell.length_b   1.000
_cell.length_c   1.000
_cell.angle_alpha   90.00
_cell.angle_beta   90.00
_cell.angle_gamma   90.00
#
_symmetry.space_group_name_H-M   'P 1'
#
loop_
_entity.id
_entity.type
_entity.pdbx_description
1 polymer ?
#
loop_
_entity_poly.entity_id
_entity_poly.type
_entity_poly.pdbx_seq_one_letter_code
_entity_poly.pdbx_strand_id
1 'polypeptide(L)' 'MLKVGFIGLGTMGFPIAGHISKSYQAYVFNRTLNKSQKWTSEFEGEACESLKDLTLRSDVIFLCL' A
#
# COMPACT_ATOMS: atom_id res chain seq x y z
N MET A 1 -0.51 -1.25 -16.58
CA MET A 1 -0.87 -0.32 -15.52
C MET A 1 0.27 -0.21 -14.52
N LEU A 2 0.60 1.00 -14.12
CA LEU A 2 1.68 1.22 -13.16
C LEU A 2 1.32 0.63 -11.80
N LYS A 3 2.25 -0.10 -11.21
CA LYS A 3 2.06 -0.71 -9.90
C LYS A 3 2.81 0.09 -8.86
N VAL A 4 2.07 0.60 -7.88
CA VAL A 4 2.61 1.50 -6.86
C VAL A 4 2.55 0.83 -5.50
N GLY A 5 3.70 0.76 -4.83
CA GLY A 5 3.80 0.18 -3.50
C GLY A 5 3.92 1.25 -2.43
N PHE A 6 3.30 1.01 -1.28
CA PHE A 6 3.37 1.90 -0.12
C PHE A 6 3.86 1.13 1.09
N ILE A 7 4.92 1.62 1.68
CA ILE A 7 5.46 1.07 2.92
C ILE A 7 5.13 2.05 4.04
N GLY A 8 4.28 1.61 4.96
CA GLY A 8 3.81 2.43 6.06
C GLY A 8 2.45 3.05 5.78
N LEU A 9 1.48 2.74 6.63
CA LEU A 9 0.12 3.25 6.50
C LEU A 9 -0.25 4.06 7.74
N GLY A 10 0.57 5.07 8.02
CA GLY A 10 0.29 5.99 9.11
C GLY A 10 -0.78 6.99 8.74
N THR A 11 -0.89 8.05 9.56
CA THR A 11 -1.92 9.07 9.40
C THR A 11 -1.97 9.66 7.99
N MET A 12 -0.82 9.88 7.39
CA MET A 12 -0.75 10.45 6.03
C MET A 12 -0.71 9.40 4.94
N GLY A 13 0.01 8.30 5.19
CA GLY A 13 0.16 7.26 4.17
C GLY A 13 -1.14 6.55 3.83
N PHE A 14 -1.99 6.35 4.83
CA PHE A 14 -3.26 5.65 4.66
C PHE A 14 -4.15 6.32 3.60
N PRO A 15 -4.49 7.62 3.75
CA PRO A 15 -5.35 8.26 2.75
C PRO A 15 -4.65 8.52 1.42
N ILE A 16 -3.33 8.76 1.43
CA ILE A 16 -2.59 8.99 0.19
C ILE A 16 -2.60 7.72 -0.67
N ALA A 17 -2.33 6.57 -0.05
CA ALA A 17 -2.37 5.30 -0.76
C ALA A 17 -3.78 5.03 -1.31
N GLY A 18 -4.80 5.36 -0.53
CA GLY A 18 -6.18 5.22 -0.96
C GLY A 18 -6.50 6.08 -2.16
N HIS A 19 -6.02 7.31 -2.16
CA HIS A 19 -6.23 8.22 -3.28
C HIS A 19 -5.58 7.69 -4.56
N ILE A 20 -4.35 7.21 -4.44
CA ILE A 20 -3.60 6.70 -5.59
C ILE A 20 -4.21 5.39 -6.11
N SER A 21 -4.79 4.58 -5.23
CA SER A 21 -5.39 3.31 -5.63
C SER A 21 -6.56 3.48 -6.60
N LYS A 22 -7.10 4.68 -6.70
CA LYS A 22 -8.18 4.96 -7.65
C LYS A 22 -7.69 5.03 -9.09
N SER A 23 -6.42 5.36 -9.30
CA SER A 23 -5.85 5.54 -10.63
C SER A 23 -4.79 4.50 -10.98
N TYR A 24 -4.20 3.85 -9.98
CA TYR A 24 -3.10 2.91 -10.18
C TYR A 24 -3.34 1.65 -9.37
N GLN A 25 -2.64 0.59 -9.73
CA GLN A 25 -2.70 -0.64 -8.94
C GLN A 25 -1.82 -0.45 -7.71
N ALA A 26 -2.43 -0.50 -6.52
CA ALA A 26 -1.74 -0.20 -5.28
C ALA A 26 -1.47 -1.46 -4.46
N TYR A 27 -0.25 -1.54 -3.92
CA TYR A 27 0.16 -2.58 -2.99
C TYR A 27 0.61 -1.89 -1.71
N VAL A 28 0.17 -2.39 -0.57
CA VAL A 28 0.49 -1.77 0.70
C VAL A 28 1.13 -2.77 1.66
N PHE A 29 2.03 -2.27 2.47
CA PHE A 29 2.63 -3.04 3.55
C PHE A 29 2.74 -2.15 4.78
N ASN A 30 2.32 -2.65 5.91
CA ASN A 30 2.49 -1.98 7.18
C ASN A 30 2.97 -3.00 8.21
N ARG A 31 3.87 -2.56 9.09
CA ARG A 31 4.39 -3.44 10.15
C ARG A 31 3.25 -4.03 10.97
N THR A 32 2.22 -3.23 11.22
CA THR A 32 1.02 -3.71 11.92
C THR A 32 0.03 -4.21 10.89
N LEU A 33 -0.17 -5.51 10.86
CA LEU A 33 -1.03 -6.15 9.86
C LEU A 33 -2.45 -5.61 9.87
N ASN A 34 -2.96 -5.23 11.04
CA ASN A 34 -4.31 -4.69 11.16
C ASN A 34 -4.54 -3.46 10.29
N LYS A 35 -3.53 -2.60 10.15
CA LYS A 35 -3.66 -1.41 9.33
C LYS A 35 -3.74 -1.75 7.85
N SER A 36 -2.98 -2.73 7.41
CA SER A 36 -3.04 -3.18 6.02
C SER A 36 -4.41 -3.78 5.71
N GLN A 37 -4.95 -4.56 6.62
CA GLN A 37 -6.26 -5.16 6.46
C GLN A 37 -7.36 -4.10 6.45
N LYS A 38 -7.26 -3.11 7.32
CA LYS A 38 -8.22 -2.01 7.34
C LYS A 38 -8.17 -1.24 6.02
N TRP A 39 -6.98 -0.99 5.51
CA TRP A 39 -6.82 -0.27 4.26
C TRP A 39 -7.50 -1.00 3.11
N THR A 40 -7.30 -2.32 3.00
CA THR A 40 -7.92 -3.09 1.91
C THR A 40 -9.43 -3.21 2.06
N SER A 41 -9.96 -2.99 3.25
CA SER A 41 -11.41 -2.98 3.45
C SER A 41 -12.05 -1.68 2.96
N GLU A 42 -11.26 -0.61 2.83
CA GLU A 42 -11.77 0.70 2.43
C GLU A 42 -11.37 1.10 1.02
N PHE A 43 -10.27 0.59 0.53
CA PHE A 43 -9.75 0.95 -0.80
C PHE A 43 -9.44 -0.28 -1.63
N GLU A 44 -9.38 -0.10 -2.94
CA GLU A 44 -8.99 -1.18 -3.84
C GLU A 44 -7.47 -1.28 -3.89
N GLY A 45 -6.97 -2.50 -3.73
CA GLY A 45 -5.54 -2.77 -3.74
C GLY A 45 -5.26 -4.04 -2.97
N GLU A 46 -3.99 -4.36 -2.81
CA GLU A 46 -3.59 -5.57 -2.10
C GLU A 46 -2.65 -5.25 -0.96
N ALA A 47 -2.82 -5.96 0.15
CA ALA A 47 -1.89 -5.91 1.26
C ALA A 47 -0.85 -7.00 1.08
N CYS A 48 0.42 -6.60 1.10
CA CYS A 48 1.52 -7.54 1.02
C CYS A 48 1.93 -7.97 2.41
N GLU A 49 2.33 -9.23 2.55
CA GLU A 49 2.72 -9.79 3.85
C GLU A 49 4.17 -9.50 4.21
N SER A 50 4.98 -9.10 3.24
CA SER A 50 6.38 -8.79 3.48
C SER A 50 6.84 -7.66 2.59
N LEU A 51 7.94 -7.00 3.00
CA LEU A 51 8.56 -5.96 2.19
C LEU A 51 9.07 -6.53 0.88
N LYS A 52 9.59 -7.74 0.91
CA LYS A 52 10.10 -8.39 -0.30
C LYS A 52 9.00 -8.58 -1.31
N ASP A 53 7.85 -9.03 -0.88
CA ASP A 53 6.70 -9.24 -1.76
C ASP A 53 6.24 -7.94 -2.39
N LEU A 54 6.14 -6.88 -1.58
CA LEU A 54 5.76 -5.57 -2.08
C LEU A 54 6.76 -5.06 -3.10
N THR A 55 8.06 -5.22 -2.83
CA THR A 55 9.11 -4.76 -3.72
C THR A 55 9.05 -5.47 -5.07
N LEU A 56 8.80 -6.77 -5.06
CA LEU A 56 8.74 -7.55 -6.29
C LEU A 56 7.53 -7.18 -7.15
N ARG A 57 6.44 -6.75 -6.52
CA ARG A 57 5.21 -6.42 -7.23
C ARG A 57 5.13 -4.98 -7.69
N SER A 58 5.93 -4.08 -7.12
CA SER A 58 5.78 -2.64 -7.34
C SER A 58 6.79 -2.11 -8.34
N ASP A 59 6.34 -1.19 -9.19
CA ASP A 59 7.22 -0.46 -10.09
C ASP A 59 7.80 0.77 -9.41
N VAL A 60 6.99 1.41 -8.55
CA VAL A 60 7.38 2.59 -7.78
C VAL A 60 7.01 2.35 -6.33
N ILE A 61 7.87 2.73 -5.40
CA ILE A 61 7.62 2.51 -3.98
C ILE A 61 7.72 3.83 -3.22
N PHE A 62 6.70 4.10 -2.42
CA PHE A 62 6.66 5.26 -1.52
C PHE A 62 6.86 4.80 -0.08
N LEU A 63 7.73 5.50 0.63
CA LEU A 63 7.95 5.28 2.05
C LEU A 63 7.16 6.33 2.82
N CYS A 64 6.18 5.90 3.59
CA CYS A 64 5.30 6.78 4.37
C CYS A 64 5.48 6.47 5.86
N LEU A 65 6.66 6.74 6.37
CA LEU A 65 7.01 6.41 7.77
C LEU A 65 6.62 7.49 8.76
#